data_43c47064e5b43dacee1ff19633de1a4f
#
_entry.id   43c47064e5b43dacee1ff19633de1a4f
#
_cell.length_a   1.000
_cell.length_b   1.000
_cell.length_c   1.000
_cell.angle_alpha   90.00
_cell.angle_beta   90.00
_cell.angle_gamma   90.00
#
_symmetry.space_group_name_H-M   'P 1'
#
loop_
_entity.id
_entity.type
_entity.pdbx_description
1 polymer ?
#
loop_
_entity_poly.entity_id
_entity_poly.type
_entity_poly.pdbx_seq_one_letter_code
_entity_poly.pdbx_strand_id
1 'polypeptide(L)'
;HRPNRRQRQMCIRDSAAHDAIVNFSGALNTCAVALMKISNDIRFLGSGPRAGYGELILPENEPGSSIMPGKVNPTQCEAVTMVCAKVIGNHTGITVAGSHGHFELNVFKPLIAHNILQSIDLIADSVKNFSLFCVNGIKADKLKIKEHLENSLMLVTALAPKIGYDNAAKIAKKALKNRTKLKYETLKTGLINEKEYDHIVNPFLMTKPS
;
A
#
# COMPACT_ATOMS: atom_id res chain seq x y z
N HIS A 1 13.91 -49.59 25.47
CA HIS A 1 12.72 -49.14 24.74
C HIS A 1 13.09 -48.50 23.45
N ARG A 2 12.91 -49.17 22.32
CA ARG A 2 12.94 -48.49 20.98
C ARG A 2 11.57 -47.85 20.82
N PRO A 3 11.45 -46.51 20.84
CA PRO A 3 10.16 -45.87 20.58
C PRO A 3 9.65 -46.33 19.21
N ASN A 4 8.38 -46.74 19.14
CA ASN A 4 7.73 -47.12 17.92
C ASN A 4 7.91 -45.97 16.89
N ARG A 5 8.21 -46.31 15.62
CA ARG A 5 8.39 -45.38 14.54
C ARG A 5 7.29 -44.31 14.46
N ARG A 6 6.08 -44.69 14.79
CA ARG A 6 4.88 -43.84 14.88
C ARG A 6 4.96 -42.81 16.02
N GLN A 7 5.43 -43.20 17.20
CA GLN A 7 5.64 -42.28 18.32
C GLN A 7 6.74 -41.27 18.03
N ARG A 8 7.85 -41.69 17.44
CA ARG A 8 8.94 -40.78 17.06
C ARG A 8 8.48 -39.74 16.04
N GLN A 9 7.68 -40.13 15.04
CA GLN A 9 7.13 -39.24 14.05
C GLN A 9 6.15 -38.23 14.64
N MET A 10 5.32 -38.64 15.62
CA MET A 10 4.44 -37.74 16.37
C MET A 10 5.25 -36.74 17.20
N CYS A 11 6.27 -37.18 17.95
CA CYS A 11 7.12 -36.28 18.74
C CYS A 11 7.85 -35.24 17.88
N ILE A 12 8.40 -35.65 16.74
CA ILE A 12 9.06 -34.70 15.82
C ILE A 12 8.04 -33.66 15.35
N ARG A 13 6.89 -34.08 14.86
CA ARG A 13 5.87 -33.16 14.33
C ARG A 13 5.26 -32.27 15.40
N ASP A 14 4.94 -32.81 16.55
CA ASP A 14 4.13 -32.10 17.56
C ASP A 14 4.98 -31.40 18.65
N SER A 15 6.24 -31.76 18.79
CA SER A 15 7.10 -31.23 19.84
C SER A 15 8.37 -30.53 19.34
N ALA A 16 8.88 -30.87 18.17
CA ALA A 16 10.09 -30.29 17.61
C ALA A 16 9.81 -29.43 16.36
N ALA A 17 9.00 -29.93 15.42
CA ALA A 17 8.71 -29.19 14.18
C ALA A 17 7.56 -28.20 14.38
N HIS A 18 7.79 -26.96 13.95
CA HIS A 18 6.80 -25.87 14.06
C HIS A 18 6.46 -25.26 12.69
N ASP A 19 6.56 -26.03 11.61
CA ASP A 19 6.35 -25.59 10.24
C ASP A 19 4.99 -24.94 10.02
N ALA A 20 3.92 -25.52 10.62
CA ALA A 20 2.57 -24.98 10.52
C ALA A 20 2.45 -23.57 11.12
N ILE A 21 3.08 -23.33 12.28
CA ILE A 21 3.06 -22.02 12.94
C ILE A 21 3.93 -21.01 12.17
N VAL A 22 5.07 -21.43 11.67
CA VAL A 22 5.93 -20.58 10.84
C VAL A 22 5.20 -20.16 9.56
N ASN A 23 4.51 -21.11 8.90
CA ASN A 23 3.71 -20.81 7.72
C ASN A 23 2.55 -19.85 8.03
N PHE A 24 1.80 -20.09 9.12
CA PHE A 24 0.73 -19.18 9.54
C PHE A 24 1.27 -17.78 9.86
N SER A 25 2.39 -17.70 10.57
CA SER A 25 3.08 -16.43 10.81
C SER A 25 3.51 -15.74 9.50
N GLY A 26 3.93 -16.51 8.50
CA GLY A 26 4.23 -16.02 7.15
C GLY A 26 3.02 -15.38 6.47
N ALA A 27 1.83 -15.97 6.63
CA ALA A 27 0.59 -15.39 6.12
C ALA A 27 0.24 -14.05 6.81
N LEU A 28 0.40 -13.97 8.14
CA LEU A 28 0.24 -12.70 8.88
C LEU A 28 1.27 -11.66 8.44
N ASN A 29 2.50 -12.06 8.21
CA ASN A 29 3.55 -11.19 7.67
C ASN A 29 3.18 -10.64 6.29
N THR A 30 2.66 -11.47 5.39
CA THR A 30 2.18 -11.04 4.07
C THR A 30 1.04 -10.01 4.21
N CYS A 31 0.10 -10.26 5.12
CA CYS A 31 -0.97 -9.32 5.43
C CYS A 31 -0.41 -7.98 5.94
N ALA A 32 0.56 -8.01 6.86
CA ALA A 32 1.21 -6.81 7.38
C ALA A 32 1.93 -6.01 6.29
N VAL A 33 2.62 -6.67 5.36
CA VAL A 33 3.27 -6.01 4.21
C VAL A 33 2.24 -5.29 3.34
N ALA A 34 1.11 -5.93 3.03
CA ALA A 34 0.03 -5.33 2.25
C ALA A 34 -0.60 -4.12 2.98
N LEU A 35 -0.90 -4.25 4.27
CA LEU A 35 -1.46 -3.18 5.09
C LEU A 35 -0.48 -1.99 5.22
N MET A 36 0.81 -2.24 5.35
CA MET A 36 1.86 -1.22 5.37
C MET A 36 1.80 -0.36 4.10
N LYS A 37 1.73 -1.01 2.94
CA LYS A 37 1.63 -0.35 1.64
C LYS A 37 0.34 0.47 1.53
N ILE A 38 -0.82 -0.10 1.85
CA ILE A 38 -2.12 0.57 1.79
C ILE A 38 -2.13 1.81 2.70
N SER A 39 -1.67 1.67 3.93
CA SER A 39 -1.66 2.77 4.90
C SER A 39 -0.73 3.91 4.47
N ASN A 40 0.43 3.61 3.91
CA ASN A 40 1.33 4.62 3.38
C ASN A 40 0.74 5.33 2.16
N ASP A 41 0.11 4.62 1.22
CA ASP A 41 -0.54 5.24 0.07
C ASP A 41 -1.65 6.20 0.51
N ILE A 42 -2.53 5.78 1.41
CA ILE A 42 -3.60 6.62 1.95
C ILE A 42 -3.02 7.87 2.61
N ARG A 43 -1.97 7.71 3.43
CA ARG A 43 -1.29 8.83 4.09
C ARG A 43 -0.69 9.82 3.10
N PHE A 44 -0.03 9.34 2.04
CA PHE A 44 0.55 10.20 1.02
C PHE A 44 -0.52 10.91 0.20
N LEU A 45 -1.55 10.20 -0.24
CA LEU A 45 -2.66 10.77 -1.01
C LEU A 45 -3.46 11.79 -0.18
N GLY A 46 -3.53 11.62 1.14
CA GLY A 46 -4.13 12.58 2.07
C GLY A 46 -3.21 13.73 2.51
N SER A 47 -1.97 13.79 2.01
CA SER A 47 -1.02 14.84 2.41
C SER A 47 -1.41 16.21 1.89
N GLY A 48 -1.24 17.22 2.72
CA GLY A 48 -1.61 18.59 2.35
C GLY A 48 -1.90 19.46 3.59
N PRO A 49 -2.82 20.40 3.54
CA PRO A 49 -3.90 20.63 2.56
C PRO A 49 -3.50 21.33 1.26
N ARG A 50 -2.44 22.14 1.26
CA ARG A 50 -2.07 22.92 0.06
C ARG A 50 -0.77 22.47 -0.60
N ALA A 51 0.17 22.00 0.20
CA ALA A 51 1.51 21.59 -0.21
C ALA A 51 1.67 20.06 -0.07
N GLY A 52 0.89 19.28 -0.81
CA GLY A 52 0.90 17.84 -0.80
C GLY A 52 0.05 17.30 -1.94
N TYR A 53 -0.18 15.98 -1.98
CA TYR A 53 -1.03 15.38 -3.01
C TYR A 53 -2.49 15.84 -2.83
N GLY A 54 -3.05 15.76 -1.62
CA GLY A 54 -4.37 16.25 -1.31
C GLY A 54 -5.51 15.62 -2.11
N GLU A 55 -5.30 14.42 -2.64
CA GLU A 55 -6.31 13.70 -3.45
C GLU A 55 -7.36 13.03 -2.59
N LEU A 56 -6.99 12.70 -1.33
CA LEU A 56 -7.89 12.14 -0.33
C LEU A 56 -8.08 13.11 0.83
N ILE A 57 -9.32 13.24 1.27
CA ILE A 57 -9.70 13.94 2.50
C ILE A 57 -9.89 12.87 3.56
N LEU A 58 -9.01 12.87 4.56
CA LEU A 58 -9.06 11.92 5.67
C LEU A 58 -9.98 12.43 6.78
N PRO A 59 -10.63 11.53 7.55
CA PRO A 59 -11.44 11.94 8.70
C PRO A 59 -10.60 12.62 9.77
N GLU A 60 -11.16 13.65 10.37
CA GLU A 60 -10.59 14.33 11.54
C GLU A 60 -11.01 13.59 12.80
N ASN A 61 -10.17 12.71 13.32
CA ASN A 61 -10.46 11.92 14.51
C ASN A 61 -9.95 12.58 15.80
N GLU A 62 -9.00 13.50 15.67
CA GLU A 62 -8.30 14.11 16.80
C GLU A 62 -8.15 15.60 16.56
N PRO A 63 -8.18 16.44 17.62
CA PRO A 63 -7.78 17.82 17.49
C PRO A 63 -6.36 17.86 16.94
N GLY A 64 -6.11 18.69 15.95
CA GLY A 64 -4.80 18.86 15.34
C GLY A 64 -3.71 19.16 16.38
N SER A 65 -2.46 19.24 15.95
CA SER A 65 -1.34 19.59 16.81
C SER A 65 -1.62 20.88 17.60
N SER A 66 -1.28 20.92 18.88
CA SER A 66 -1.33 22.12 19.71
C SER A 66 -0.54 23.31 19.12
N ILE A 67 0.43 23.02 18.24
CA ILE A 67 1.29 24.01 17.59
C ILE A 67 0.69 24.51 16.26
N MET A 68 -0.11 23.69 15.57
CA MET A 68 -0.71 24.04 14.28
C MET A 68 -2.22 23.78 14.28
N PRO A 69 -3.04 24.80 14.61
CA PRO A 69 -4.50 24.68 14.56
C PRO A 69 -4.99 24.26 13.16
N GLY A 70 -5.94 23.33 13.11
CA GLY A 70 -6.50 22.84 11.84
C GLY A 70 -5.66 21.83 11.09
N LYS A 71 -4.55 21.35 11.67
CA LYS A 71 -3.77 20.24 11.10
C LYS A 71 -4.50 18.91 11.34
N VAL A 72 -4.78 18.18 10.27
CA VAL A 72 -5.26 16.80 10.34
C VAL A 72 -4.07 15.86 10.27
N ASN A 73 -3.92 14.99 11.28
CA ASN A 73 -2.87 13.99 11.31
C ASN A 73 -3.42 12.63 10.82
N PRO A 74 -2.68 11.88 10.02
CA PRO A 74 -3.09 10.54 9.57
C PRO A 74 -2.78 9.47 10.63
N THR A 75 -3.21 9.68 11.88
CA THR A 75 -2.84 8.88 13.06
C THR A 75 -3.20 7.41 12.92
N GLN A 76 -4.33 7.11 12.28
CA GLN A 76 -4.72 5.72 12.04
C GLN A 76 -3.78 5.03 11.06
N CYS A 77 -3.35 5.73 10.00
CA CYS A 77 -2.35 5.19 9.07
C CYS A 77 -1.00 4.94 9.77
N GLU A 78 -0.59 5.87 10.64
CA GLU A 78 0.66 5.76 11.40
C GLU A 78 0.59 4.58 12.39
N ALA A 79 -0.52 4.41 13.10
CA ALA A 79 -0.74 3.28 13.99
C ALA A 79 -0.64 1.93 13.26
N VAL A 80 -1.30 1.79 12.11
CA VAL A 80 -1.22 0.58 11.28
C VAL A 80 0.21 0.29 10.84
N THR A 81 0.96 1.30 10.41
CA THR A 81 2.36 1.07 9.98
C THR A 81 3.26 0.60 11.12
N MET A 82 3.05 1.12 12.34
CA MET A 82 3.78 0.65 13.54
C MET A 82 3.41 -0.79 13.89
N VAL A 83 2.13 -1.15 13.84
CA VAL A 83 1.66 -2.52 14.05
C VAL A 83 2.27 -3.47 13.01
N CYS A 84 2.26 -3.09 11.73
CA CYS A 84 2.85 -3.89 10.67
C CYS A 84 4.34 -4.15 10.91
N ALA A 85 5.10 -3.12 11.30
CA ALA A 85 6.51 -3.27 11.63
C ALA A 85 6.74 -4.25 12.80
N LYS A 86 5.89 -4.19 13.84
CA LYS A 86 5.93 -5.13 14.97
C LYS A 86 5.65 -6.56 14.53
N VAL A 87 4.63 -6.78 13.70
CA VAL A 87 4.26 -8.11 13.19
C VAL A 87 5.37 -8.73 12.34
N ILE A 88 6.01 -7.92 11.48
CA ILE A 88 7.18 -8.34 10.69
C ILE A 88 8.33 -8.78 11.62
N GLY A 89 8.60 -8.01 12.67
CA GLY A 89 9.59 -8.37 13.68
C GLY A 89 9.25 -9.67 14.42
N ASN A 90 7.98 -9.86 14.81
CA ASN A 90 7.51 -11.08 15.44
C ASN A 90 7.66 -12.30 14.52
N HIS A 91 7.36 -12.14 13.21
CA HIS A 91 7.55 -13.22 12.22
C HIS A 91 9.00 -13.65 12.13
N THR A 92 9.94 -12.72 12.13
CA THR A 92 11.38 -13.03 12.15
C THR A 92 11.73 -13.85 13.40
N GLY A 93 11.26 -13.43 14.57
CA GLY A 93 11.45 -14.17 15.83
C GLY A 93 10.87 -15.60 15.79
N ILE A 94 9.65 -15.76 15.22
CA ILE A 94 9.00 -17.06 15.05
C ILE A 94 9.78 -17.95 14.07
N THR A 95 10.29 -17.39 12.98
CA THR A 95 11.07 -18.13 11.98
C THR A 95 12.37 -18.66 12.59
N VAL A 96 13.10 -17.81 13.32
CA VAL A 96 14.31 -18.22 14.04
C VAL A 96 13.97 -19.28 15.08
N ALA A 97 12.93 -19.07 15.91
CA ALA A 97 12.51 -20.02 16.92
C ALA A 97 12.07 -21.38 16.32
N GLY A 98 11.39 -21.34 15.16
CA GLY A 98 10.98 -22.55 14.42
C GLY A 98 12.16 -23.34 13.86
N SER A 99 13.28 -22.68 13.54
CA SER A 99 14.49 -23.34 13.03
C SER A 99 15.30 -24.06 14.13
N HIS A 100 14.96 -23.80 15.40
CA HIS A 100 15.58 -24.46 16.52
C HIS A 100 14.88 -25.75 16.88
N GLY A 101 15.47 -26.49 17.80
CA GLY A 101 14.98 -27.77 18.31
C GLY A 101 16.09 -28.81 18.32
N HIS A 102 16.14 -29.60 19.36
CA HIS A 102 17.09 -30.69 19.51
C HIS A 102 16.33 -32.00 19.55
N PHE A 103 16.51 -32.81 18.50
CA PHE A 103 15.86 -34.09 18.35
C PHE A 103 14.33 -34.00 18.37
N GLU A 104 13.68 -34.32 19.47
CA GLU A 104 12.23 -34.40 19.61
C GLU A 104 11.61 -33.21 20.36
N LEU A 105 12.41 -32.20 20.75
CA LEU A 105 11.90 -31.06 21.53
C LEU A 105 12.42 -29.72 21.03
N ASN A 106 11.52 -28.80 20.79
CA ASN A 106 11.82 -27.38 20.61
C ASN A 106 11.37 -26.59 21.84
N VAL A 107 12.30 -25.96 22.54
CA VAL A 107 12.04 -25.19 23.78
C VAL A 107 11.54 -23.77 23.56
N PHE A 108 11.52 -23.28 22.31
CA PHE A 108 11.12 -21.92 21.95
C PHE A 108 9.60 -21.71 21.87
N LYS A 109 8.78 -22.71 22.24
CA LYS A 109 7.30 -22.63 22.21
C LYS A 109 6.72 -21.40 22.92
N PRO A 110 7.21 -20.98 24.11
CA PRO A 110 6.68 -19.76 24.74
C PRO A 110 6.91 -18.50 23.91
N LEU A 111 8.08 -18.37 23.27
CA LEU A 111 8.37 -17.24 22.37
C LEU A 111 7.46 -17.27 21.13
N ILE A 112 7.31 -18.45 20.52
CA ILE A 112 6.44 -18.63 19.36
C ILE A 112 5.00 -18.28 19.72
N ALA A 113 4.49 -18.81 20.82
CA ALA A 113 3.11 -18.56 21.28
C ALA A 113 2.89 -17.07 21.59
N HIS A 114 3.80 -16.42 22.30
CA HIS A 114 3.71 -15.00 22.60
C HIS A 114 3.66 -14.16 21.33
N ASN A 115 4.60 -14.36 20.42
CA ASN A 115 4.71 -13.56 19.20
C ASN A 115 3.52 -13.78 18.24
N ILE A 116 3.02 -15.01 18.11
CA ILE A 116 1.90 -15.28 17.20
C ILE A 116 0.59 -14.70 17.73
N LEU A 117 0.30 -14.88 19.02
CA LEU A 117 -0.91 -14.33 19.64
C LEU A 117 -0.89 -12.80 19.60
N GLN A 118 0.24 -12.19 19.99
CA GLN A 118 0.39 -10.74 19.89
C GLN A 118 0.18 -10.23 18.46
N SER A 119 0.68 -10.93 17.44
CA SER A 119 0.52 -10.53 16.04
C SER A 119 -0.93 -10.62 15.59
N ILE A 120 -1.67 -11.62 16.03
CA ILE A 120 -3.11 -11.78 15.74
C ILE A 120 -3.88 -10.61 16.34
N ASP A 121 -3.70 -10.35 17.63
CA ASP A 121 -4.43 -9.29 18.35
C ASP A 121 -4.12 -7.90 17.74
N LEU A 122 -2.85 -7.60 17.51
CA LEU A 122 -2.43 -6.33 16.95
C LEU A 122 -3.00 -6.08 15.55
N ILE A 123 -2.99 -7.09 14.67
CA ILE A 123 -3.58 -6.94 13.32
C ILE A 123 -5.08 -6.78 13.42
N ALA A 124 -5.76 -7.62 14.23
CA ALA A 124 -7.22 -7.59 14.34
C ALA A 124 -7.73 -6.22 14.85
N ASP A 125 -7.15 -5.72 15.94
CA ASP A 125 -7.54 -4.42 16.50
C ASP A 125 -7.17 -3.26 15.58
N SER A 126 -5.99 -3.31 14.99
CA SER A 126 -5.52 -2.26 14.09
C SER A 126 -6.40 -2.15 12.83
N VAL A 127 -6.73 -3.27 12.18
CA VAL A 127 -7.59 -3.28 10.98
C VAL A 127 -9.00 -2.81 11.31
N LYS A 128 -9.55 -3.22 12.45
CA LYS A 128 -10.87 -2.77 12.91
C LYS A 128 -10.90 -1.25 13.11
N ASN A 129 -9.92 -0.70 13.82
CA ASN A 129 -9.83 0.73 14.07
C ASN A 129 -9.54 1.52 12.78
N PHE A 130 -8.64 1.02 11.95
CA PHE A 130 -8.33 1.63 10.66
C PHE A 130 -9.55 1.70 9.73
N SER A 131 -10.33 0.61 9.68
CA SER A 131 -11.60 0.60 8.92
C SER A 131 -12.59 1.63 9.47
N LEU A 132 -12.82 1.61 10.79
CA LEU A 132 -13.84 2.43 11.43
C LEU A 132 -13.49 3.93 11.43
N PHE A 133 -12.26 4.27 11.77
CA PHE A 133 -11.84 5.65 12.00
C PHE A 133 -11.08 6.29 10.82
N CYS A 134 -10.73 5.53 9.80
CA CYS A 134 -10.07 6.05 8.62
C CYS A 134 -10.83 5.70 7.34
N VAL A 135 -10.85 4.43 6.95
CA VAL A 135 -11.32 4.00 5.62
C VAL A 135 -12.77 4.41 5.36
N ASN A 136 -13.67 4.20 6.31
CA ASN A 136 -15.09 4.53 6.18
C ASN A 136 -15.38 6.02 6.02
N GLY A 137 -14.43 6.89 6.40
CA GLY A 137 -14.59 8.34 6.33
C GLY A 137 -13.81 9.02 5.21
N ILE A 138 -13.03 8.27 4.43
CA ILE A 138 -12.25 8.82 3.32
C ILE A 138 -13.17 9.38 2.23
N LYS A 139 -12.85 10.59 1.76
CA LYS A 139 -13.50 11.23 0.63
C LYS A 139 -12.47 11.59 -0.43
N ALA A 140 -12.85 11.47 -1.71
CA ALA A 140 -12.00 11.92 -2.81
C ALA A 140 -12.17 13.42 -3.05
N ASP A 141 -11.07 14.17 -3.08
CA ASP A 141 -11.05 15.53 -3.59
C ASP A 141 -11.01 15.51 -5.12
N LYS A 142 -12.21 15.52 -5.72
CA LYS A 142 -12.37 15.42 -7.18
C LYS A 142 -11.72 16.58 -7.94
N LEU A 143 -11.64 17.75 -7.34
CA LEU A 143 -11.02 18.93 -7.97
C LEU A 143 -9.51 18.75 -8.02
N LYS A 144 -8.92 18.32 -6.91
CA LYS A 144 -7.48 18.09 -6.82
C LYS A 144 -7.03 16.93 -7.72
N ILE A 145 -7.78 15.84 -7.71
CA ILE A 145 -7.54 14.70 -8.61
C ILE A 145 -7.58 15.15 -10.08
N LYS A 146 -8.58 15.95 -10.45
CA LYS A 146 -8.69 16.47 -11.82
C LYS A 146 -7.50 17.37 -12.19
N GLU A 147 -7.09 18.25 -11.30
CA GLU A 147 -5.90 19.11 -11.48
C GLU A 147 -4.63 18.28 -11.74
N HIS A 148 -4.37 17.27 -10.90
CA HIS A 148 -3.22 16.39 -11.05
C HIS A 148 -3.28 15.59 -12.36
N LEU A 149 -4.46 15.07 -12.69
CA LEU A 149 -4.67 14.33 -13.92
C LEU A 149 -4.39 15.18 -15.16
N GLU A 150 -4.92 16.41 -15.21
CA GLU A 150 -4.69 17.33 -16.33
C GLU A 150 -3.22 17.77 -16.46
N ASN A 151 -2.47 17.76 -15.37
CA ASN A 151 -1.04 18.06 -15.37
C ASN A 151 -0.16 16.84 -15.70
N SER A 152 -0.75 15.64 -15.73
CA SER A 152 -0.02 14.40 -15.97
C SER A 152 0.43 14.30 -17.44
N LEU A 153 1.74 14.12 -17.64
CA LEU A 153 2.30 13.85 -18.97
C LEU A 153 2.06 12.41 -19.44
N MET A 154 1.64 11.52 -18.54
CA MET A 154 1.30 10.12 -18.88
C MET A 154 0.14 10.01 -19.88
N LEU A 155 -0.71 11.02 -19.94
CA LEU A 155 -1.83 11.10 -20.90
C LEU A 155 -1.35 11.08 -22.37
N VAL A 156 -0.07 11.37 -22.62
CA VAL A 156 0.52 11.31 -23.97
C VAL A 156 0.48 9.91 -24.56
N THR A 157 0.43 8.87 -23.75
CA THR A 157 0.38 7.48 -24.21
C THR A 157 -0.85 7.20 -25.09
N ALA A 158 -1.98 7.84 -24.78
CA ALA A 158 -3.19 7.72 -25.60
C ALA A 158 -3.04 8.34 -27.00
N LEU A 159 -2.13 9.28 -27.18
CA LEU A 159 -1.90 9.94 -28.46
C LEU A 159 -0.99 9.13 -29.39
N ALA A 160 -0.11 8.30 -28.86
CA ALA A 160 0.90 7.57 -29.61
C ALA A 160 0.34 6.73 -30.79
N PRO A 161 -0.80 6.02 -30.66
CA PRO A 161 -1.39 5.28 -31.78
C PRO A 161 -1.83 6.14 -32.95
N LYS A 162 -2.21 7.41 -32.68
CA LYS A 162 -2.73 8.34 -33.70
C LYS A 162 -1.64 9.17 -34.37
N ILE A 163 -0.69 9.70 -33.58
CA ILE A 163 0.32 10.65 -34.06
C ILE A 163 1.72 10.05 -34.18
N GLY A 164 1.88 8.81 -33.78
CA GLY A 164 3.17 8.10 -33.70
C GLY A 164 3.94 8.40 -32.41
N TYR A 165 4.78 7.44 -32.00
CA TYR A 165 5.57 7.53 -30.76
C TYR A 165 6.49 8.74 -30.70
N ASP A 166 7.21 9.03 -31.80
CA ASP A 166 8.19 10.12 -31.83
C ASP A 166 7.55 11.51 -31.66
N ASN A 167 6.38 11.72 -32.27
CA ASN A 167 5.64 12.96 -32.11
C ASN A 167 5.08 13.09 -30.70
N ALA A 168 4.52 12.01 -30.14
CA ALA A 168 4.04 11.96 -28.77
C ALA A 168 5.16 12.27 -27.77
N ALA A 169 6.34 11.66 -27.94
CA ALA A 169 7.52 11.92 -27.11
C ALA A 169 8.01 13.39 -27.20
N LYS A 170 8.03 13.95 -28.40
CA LYS A 170 8.40 15.37 -28.60
C LYS A 170 7.42 16.32 -27.90
N ILE A 171 6.13 16.04 -27.97
CA ILE A 171 5.07 16.82 -27.29
C ILE A 171 5.25 16.77 -25.79
N ALA A 172 5.40 15.58 -25.21
CA ALA A 172 5.61 15.42 -23.76
C ALA A 172 6.87 16.16 -23.28
N LYS A 173 7.99 16.06 -24.00
CA LYS A 173 9.23 16.79 -23.69
C LYS A 173 9.05 18.31 -23.77
N LYS A 174 8.29 18.82 -24.75
CA LYS A 174 7.98 20.26 -24.84
C LYS A 174 7.09 20.71 -23.68
N ALA A 175 6.04 19.96 -23.36
CA ALA A 175 5.16 20.26 -22.25
C ALA A 175 5.93 20.32 -20.92
N LEU A 176 6.84 19.37 -20.68
CA LEU A 176 7.71 19.36 -19.51
C LEU A 176 8.63 20.59 -19.48
N LYS A 177 9.34 20.86 -20.59
CA LYS A 177 10.29 21.98 -20.68
C LYS A 177 9.60 23.34 -20.49
N ASN A 178 8.45 23.51 -21.11
CA ASN A 178 7.70 24.77 -21.10
C ASN A 178 6.80 24.92 -19.87
N ARG A 179 6.68 23.88 -19.03
CA ARG A 179 5.74 23.82 -17.87
C ARG A 179 4.29 24.10 -18.30
N THR A 180 3.90 23.57 -19.46
CA THR A 180 2.56 23.71 -20.03
C THR A 180 1.79 22.39 -19.97
N LYS A 181 0.46 22.47 -20.08
CA LYS A 181 -0.37 21.26 -20.17
C LYS A 181 -0.13 20.53 -21.49
N LEU A 182 -0.23 19.21 -21.46
CA LEU A 182 -0.08 18.35 -22.63
C LEU A 182 -1.03 18.74 -23.77
N LYS A 183 -2.30 19.03 -23.44
CA LYS A 183 -3.31 19.49 -24.42
C LYS A 183 -2.82 20.71 -25.20
N TYR A 184 -2.29 21.71 -24.52
CA TYR A 184 -1.79 22.94 -25.14
C TYR A 184 -0.69 22.67 -26.17
N GLU A 185 0.33 21.91 -25.78
CA GLU A 185 1.45 21.60 -26.69
C GLU A 185 1.02 20.69 -27.85
N THR A 186 0.04 19.80 -27.60
CA THR A 186 -0.51 18.94 -28.65
C THR A 186 -1.24 19.77 -29.74
N LEU A 187 -2.14 20.65 -29.33
CA LEU A 187 -2.92 21.47 -30.23
C LEU A 187 -2.01 22.42 -31.05
N LYS A 188 -0.93 22.92 -30.44
CA LYS A 188 0.06 23.78 -31.11
C LYS A 188 0.81 23.09 -32.25
N THR A 189 0.84 21.77 -32.28
CA THR A 189 1.46 21.03 -33.40
C THR A 189 0.60 20.99 -34.65
N GLY A 190 -0.71 21.22 -34.54
CA GLY A 190 -1.65 21.08 -35.64
C GLY A 190 -1.93 19.64 -36.10
N LEU A 191 -1.35 18.64 -35.44
CA LEU A 191 -1.51 17.23 -35.82
C LEU A 191 -2.92 16.68 -35.52
N ILE A 192 -3.57 17.21 -34.49
CA ILE A 192 -4.95 16.87 -34.11
C ILE A 192 -5.66 18.14 -33.64
N ASN A 193 -6.98 18.17 -33.79
CA ASN A 193 -7.80 19.26 -33.30
C ASN A 193 -8.28 18.98 -31.85
N GLU A 194 -8.93 19.97 -31.22
CA GLU A 194 -9.35 19.87 -29.83
C GLU A 194 -10.37 18.74 -29.58
N LYS A 195 -11.34 18.57 -30.49
CA LYS A 195 -12.35 17.50 -30.38
C LYS A 195 -11.72 16.11 -30.47
N GLU A 196 -10.75 15.95 -31.38
CA GLU A 196 -9.99 14.70 -31.50
C GLU A 196 -9.16 14.44 -30.24
N TYR A 197 -8.51 15.47 -29.70
CA TYR A 197 -7.74 15.36 -28.47
C TYR A 197 -8.63 14.84 -27.32
N ASP A 198 -9.75 15.49 -27.07
CA ASP A 198 -10.66 15.16 -25.98
C ASP A 198 -11.31 13.76 -26.15
N HIS A 199 -11.47 13.30 -27.38
CA HIS A 199 -11.94 11.95 -27.67
C HIS A 199 -10.85 10.89 -27.40
N ILE A 200 -9.60 11.14 -27.85
CA ILE A 200 -8.49 10.19 -27.73
C ILE A 200 -7.97 10.15 -26.29
N VAL A 201 -7.74 11.31 -25.69
CA VAL A 201 -7.20 11.44 -24.33
C VAL A 201 -8.37 11.41 -23.33
N ASN A 202 -8.92 10.22 -23.17
CA ASN A 202 -9.96 9.96 -22.20
C ASN A 202 -9.39 9.07 -21.07
N PRO A 203 -9.07 9.64 -19.90
CA PRO A 203 -8.46 8.88 -18.80
C PRO A 203 -9.29 7.69 -18.35
N PHE A 204 -10.60 7.78 -18.45
CA PHE A 204 -11.52 6.70 -18.06
C PHE A 204 -11.38 5.48 -18.99
N LEU A 205 -11.13 5.69 -20.27
CA LEU A 205 -10.88 4.60 -21.22
C LEU A 205 -9.50 3.99 -21.04
N MET A 206 -8.51 4.79 -20.60
CA MET A 206 -7.14 4.31 -20.38
C MET A 206 -7.00 3.34 -19.20
N THR A 207 -8.00 3.24 -18.32
CA THR A 207 -8.00 2.32 -17.18
C THR A 207 -8.71 1.00 -17.48
N LYS A 208 -9.30 0.83 -18.65
CA LYS A 208 -9.95 -0.41 -19.06
C LYS A 208 -8.94 -1.33 -19.77
N PRO A 209 -9.02 -2.65 -19.57
CA PRO A 209 -8.27 -3.56 -20.40
C PRO A 209 -8.68 -3.37 -21.87
N SER A 210 -7.67 -3.31 -22.74
CA SER A 210 -7.81 -3.24 -24.20
C SER A 210 -8.12 -4.61 -24.78
#